data_73d20a0ce9b6189dd061f6eb5997ede0
#
_entry.id   73d20a0ce9b6189dd061f6eb5997ede0
#
_cell.length_a   1.000
_cell.length_b   1.000
_cell.length_c   1.000
_cell.angle_alpha   90.00
_cell.angle_beta   90.00
_cell.angle_gamma   90.00
#
_symmetry.space_group_name_H-M   'P 1'
#
loop_
_entity.id
_entity.type
_entity.pdbx_description
1 polymer ?
#
loop_
_entity_poly.entity_id
_entity_poly.type
_entity_poly.pdbx_seq_one_letter_code
_entity_poly.pdbx_strand_id
1 'polypeptide(L)'
;MKNQKGSTLIEVIIALALLGIVGVTFLHALGTTSSSRTVSNEHTAGRIIASSQMDVILTEPYASSYASVPLSPEYSGYIAAINIANLYDGNIQKITVTVTHNAKQVTKLESYKVIR
;
A
#
# COMPACT_ATOMS: atom_id res chain seq x y z
N MET A 1 24.02 0.70 57.80
CA MET A 1 22.86 1.50 57.44
C MET A 1 23.18 2.68 56.49
N LYS A 2 24.40 3.18 56.52
CA LYS A 2 24.82 4.22 55.58
C LYS A 2 24.78 3.75 54.13
N ASN A 3 24.96 2.45 53.87
CA ASN A 3 24.97 1.87 52.54
C ASN A 3 23.59 1.80 51.90
N GLN A 4 22.51 1.85 52.68
CA GLN A 4 21.15 1.79 52.13
C GLN A 4 20.75 3.02 51.38
N LYS A 5 21.18 4.22 51.77
CA LYS A 5 20.90 5.46 51.05
C LYS A 5 21.60 5.49 49.71
N GLY A 6 22.88 5.11 49.68
CA GLY A 6 23.63 5.00 48.42
C GLY A 6 23.08 3.92 47.49
N SER A 7 22.70 2.77 48.07
CA SER A 7 22.07 1.70 47.30
C SER A 7 20.75 2.12 46.67
N THR A 8 19.91 2.84 47.42
CA THR A 8 18.64 3.35 46.92
C THR A 8 18.82 4.36 45.76
N LEU A 9 19.81 5.24 45.89
CA LEU A 9 20.11 6.22 44.83
C LEU A 9 20.58 5.55 43.55
N ILE A 10 21.48 4.56 43.68
CA ILE A 10 21.95 3.79 42.53
C ILE A 10 20.80 3.01 41.90
N GLU A 11 19.94 2.44 42.70
CA GLU A 11 18.76 1.70 42.26
C GLU A 11 17.81 2.60 41.46
N VAL A 12 17.57 3.82 41.93
CA VAL A 12 16.73 4.80 41.21
C VAL A 12 17.35 5.17 39.88
N ILE A 13 18.66 5.39 39.82
CA ILE A 13 19.37 5.73 38.58
C ILE A 13 19.26 4.59 37.58
N ILE A 14 19.47 3.36 37.99
CA ILE A 14 19.36 2.17 37.16
C ILE A 14 17.92 2.01 36.66
N ALA A 15 16.94 2.20 37.51
CA ALA A 15 15.52 2.13 37.12
C ALA A 15 15.16 3.17 36.06
N LEU A 16 15.64 4.39 36.20
CA LEU A 16 15.42 5.47 35.22
C LEU A 16 16.09 5.15 33.89
N ALA A 17 17.30 4.61 33.92
CA ALA A 17 18.03 4.21 32.71
C ALA A 17 17.29 3.10 31.96
N LEU A 18 16.81 2.08 32.66
CA LEU A 18 16.02 1.00 32.08
C LEU A 18 14.70 1.51 31.51
N LEU A 19 14.02 2.37 32.22
CA LEU A 19 12.78 2.99 31.76
C LEU A 19 13.00 3.78 30.48
N GLY A 20 14.11 4.53 30.39
CA GLY A 20 14.47 5.27 29.20
C GLY A 20 14.68 4.37 27.98
N ILE A 21 15.40 3.26 28.16
CA ILE A 21 15.65 2.29 27.09
C ILE A 21 14.35 1.66 26.62
N VAL A 22 13.50 1.23 27.51
CA VAL A 22 12.20 0.63 27.18
C VAL A 22 11.30 1.63 26.47
N GLY A 23 11.27 2.88 26.95
CA GLY A 23 10.48 3.95 26.33
C GLY A 23 10.89 4.24 24.89
N VAL A 24 12.20 4.35 24.64
CA VAL A 24 12.74 4.60 23.29
C VAL A 24 12.40 3.43 22.36
N THR A 25 12.56 2.21 22.81
CA THR A 25 12.25 1.01 22.04
C THR A 25 10.76 0.97 21.68
N PHE A 26 9.90 1.30 22.63
CA PHE A 26 8.45 1.32 22.42
C PHE A 26 8.04 2.38 21.38
N LEU A 27 8.59 3.58 21.47
CA LEU A 27 8.30 4.65 20.50
C LEU A 27 8.77 4.28 19.10
N HIS A 28 9.91 3.63 19.00
CA HIS A 28 10.42 3.17 17.71
C HIS A 28 9.51 2.10 17.09
N ALA A 29 9.03 1.16 17.91
CA ALA A 29 8.09 0.14 17.45
C ALA A 29 6.77 0.73 16.97
N LEU A 30 6.24 1.75 17.66
CA LEU A 30 5.04 2.45 17.23
C LEU A 30 5.23 3.14 15.89
N GLY A 31 6.37 3.79 15.69
CA GLY A 31 6.69 4.45 14.41
C GLY A 31 6.72 3.45 13.26
N THR A 32 7.36 2.31 13.44
CA THR A 32 7.43 1.25 12.44
C THR A 32 6.05 0.69 12.11
N THR A 33 5.22 0.44 13.12
CA THR A 33 3.86 -0.06 12.94
C THR A 33 3.01 0.92 12.14
N SER A 34 3.11 2.21 12.43
CA SER A 34 2.38 3.26 11.70
C SER A 34 2.78 3.30 10.23
N SER A 35 4.07 3.21 9.91
CA SER A 35 4.58 3.16 8.54
C SER A 35 4.06 1.93 7.80
N SER A 36 4.06 0.78 8.45
CA SER A 36 3.56 -0.47 7.86
C SER A 36 2.06 -0.39 7.53
N ARG A 37 1.28 0.25 8.38
CA ARG A 37 -0.15 0.46 8.12
C ARG A 37 -0.39 1.35 6.91
N THR A 38 0.38 2.41 6.74
CA THR A 38 0.27 3.30 5.59
C THR A 38 0.55 2.55 4.29
N VAL A 39 1.61 1.78 4.22
CA VAL A 39 1.96 0.96 3.05
C VAL A 39 0.87 -0.06 2.76
N SER A 40 0.37 -0.75 3.78
CA SER A 40 -0.71 -1.73 3.64
C SER A 40 -2.00 -1.09 3.11
N ASN A 41 -2.36 0.09 3.59
CA ASN A 41 -3.54 0.83 3.13
C ASN A 41 -3.40 1.24 1.67
N GLU A 42 -2.23 1.69 1.24
CA GLU A 42 -1.96 2.02 -0.16
C GLU A 42 -2.14 0.81 -1.07
N HIS A 43 -1.60 -0.35 -0.70
CA HIS A 43 -1.75 -1.57 -1.47
C HIS A 43 -3.21 -2.02 -1.53
N THR A 44 -3.93 -1.93 -0.43
CA THR A 44 -5.35 -2.29 -0.38
C THR A 44 -6.17 -1.38 -1.29
N ALA A 45 -5.99 -0.07 -1.19
CA ALA A 45 -6.67 0.89 -2.05
C ALA A 45 -6.32 0.67 -3.52
N GLY A 46 -5.04 0.43 -3.83
CA GLY A 46 -4.59 0.15 -5.18
C GLY A 46 -5.24 -1.10 -5.77
N ARG A 47 -5.39 -2.15 -5.00
CA ARG A 47 -6.07 -3.38 -5.44
C ARG A 47 -7.55 -3.15 -5.70
N ILE A 48 -8.23 -2.41 -4.84
CA ILE A 48 -9.64 -2.08 -5.03
C ILE A 48 -9.82 -1.29 -6.31
N ILE A 49 -9.00 -0.29 -6.55
CA ILE A 49 -9.04 0.53 -7.76
C ILE A 49 -8.77 -0.33 -8.99
N ALA A 50 -7.70 -1.13 -8.98
CA ALA A 50 -7.33 -1.97 -10.10
C ALA A 50 -8.43 -3.00 -10.41
N SER A 51 -9.00 -3.65 -9.41
CA SER A 51 -10.07 -4.62 -9.58
C SER A 51 -11.32 -4.00 -10.17
N SER A 52 -11.74 -2.81 -9.69
CA SER A 52 -12.91 -2.14 -10.22
C SER A 52 -12.71 -1.69 -11.66
N GLN A 53 -11.54 -1.20 -12.03
CA GLN A 53 -11.21 -0.84 -13.42
C GLN A 53 -11.25 -2.08 -14.31
N MET A 54 -10.66 -3.17 -13.85
CA MET A 54 -10.60 -4.41 -14.61
C MET A 54 -11.99 -5.01 -14.80
N ASP A 55 -12.83 -5.00 -13.78
CA ASP A 55 -14.20 -5.53 -13.87
C ASP A 55 -15.02 -4.78 -14.92
N VAL A 56 -14.90 -3.46 -14.96
CA VAL A 56 -15.59 -2.64 -15.97
C VAL A 56 -15.07 -2.99 -17.38
N ILE A 57 -13.76 -3.07 -17.56
CA ILE A 57 -13.14 -3.39 -18.85
C ILE A 57 -13.57 -4.78 -19.34
N LEU A 58 -13.59 -5.77 -18.47
CA LEU A 58 -13.96 -7.13 -18.84
C LEU A 58 -15.45 -7.27 -19.19
N THR A 59 -16.31 -6.40 -18.66
CA THR A 59 -17.74 -6.38 -18.98
C THR A 59 -18.08 -5.54 -20.20
N GLU A 60 -17.18 -4.65 -20.62
CA GLU A 60 -17.39 -3.84 -21.83
C GLU A 60 -17.20 -4.67 -23.09
N PRO A 61 -17.85 -4.26 -24.21
CA PRO A 61 -17.58 -4.89 -25.51
C PRO A 61 -16.11 -4.71 -25.91
N TYR A 62 -15.63 -5.63 -26.73
CA TYR A 62 -14.27 -5.55 -27.26
C TYR A 62 -14.01 -4.21 -27.96
N ALA A 63 -12.90 -3.57 -27.61
CA ALA A 63 -12.48 -2.29 -28.18
C ALA A 63 -10.96 -2.25 -28.26
N SER A 64 -10.44 -1.34 -29.11
CA SER A 64 -9.00 -1.14 -29.22
C SER A 64 -8.42 -0.36 -28.03
N SER A 65 -9.25 0.33 -27.27
CA SER A 65 -8.87 1.05 -26.07
C SER A 65 -10.07 1.15 -25.12
N TYR A 66 -9.77 1.33 -23.86
CA TYR A 66 -10.78 1.46 -22.81
C TYR A 66 -10.47 2.70 -21.98
N ALA A 67 -11.51 3.48 -21.68
CA ALA A 67 -11.36 4.63 -20.81
C ALA A 67 -11.32 4.20 -19.34
N SER A 68 -10.50 4.88 -18.55
CA SER A 68 -10.49 4.64 -17.12
C SER A 68 -11.78 5.17 -16.48
N VAL A 69 -12.28 4.43 -15.50
CA VAL A 69 -13.47 4.85 -14.74
C VAL A 69 -13.05 5.95 -13.75
N PRO A 70 -13.85 7.02 -13.59
CA PRO A 70 -13.54 8.04 -12.60
C PRO A 70 -13.44 7.45 -11.19
N LEU A 71 -12.43 7.87 -10.45
CA LEU A 71 -12.21 7.41 -9.09
C LEU A 71 -13.04 8.21 -8.10
N SER A 72 -13.45 7.56 -7.02
CA SER A 72 -14.14 8.20 -5.92
C SER A 72 -13.25 9.27 -5.27
N PRO A 73 -13.81 10.37 -4.73
CA PRO A 73 -13.00 11.42 -4.09
C PRO A 73 -12.09 10.92 -2.97
N GLU A 74 -12.43 9.82 -2.33
CA GLU A 74 -11.60 9.21 -1.28
C GLU A 74 -10.27 8.67 -1.82
N TYR A 75 -10.15 8.47 -3.13
CA TYR A 75 -8.93 8.02 -3.79
C TYR A 75 -8.18 9.15 -4.48
N SER A 76 -8.28 10.36 -3.97
CA SER A 76 -7.51 11.48 -4.53
C SER A 76 -6.01 11.20 -4.45
N GLY A 77 -5.27 11.55 -5.50
CA GLY A 77 -3.85 11.24 -5.61
C GLY A 77 -3.55 9.88 -6.22
N TYR A 78 -4.55 9.02 -6.41
CA TYR A 78 -4.40 7.75 -7.13
C TYR A 78 -4.72 7.93 -8.60
N ILE A 79 -3.93 7.29 -9.45
CA ILE A 79 -4.14 7.30 -10.90
C ILE A 79 -4.14 5.86 -11.40
N ALA A 80 -5.16 5.51 -12.18
CA ALA A 80 -5.24 4.21 -12.82
C ALA A 80 -4.93 4.39 -14.32
N ALA A 81 -3.89 3.71 -14.79
CA ALA A 81 -3.51 3.69 -16.19
C ALA A 81 -3.83 2.33 -16.81
N ILE A 82 -4.43 2.32 -17.99
CA ILE A 82 -4.83 1.11 -18.68
C ILE A 82 -3.96 0.95 -19.93
N ASN A 83 -3.26 -0.18 -20.03
CA ASN A 83 -2.46 -0.54 -21.19
C ASN A 83 -3.02 -1.80 -21.82
N ILE A 84 -3.05 -1.84 -23.14
CA ILE A 84 -3.56 -2.97 -23.89
C ILE A 84 -2.46 -3.47 -24.83
N ALA A 85 -2.16 -4.76 -24.76
CA ALA A 85 -1.26 -5.42 -25.70
C ALA A 85 -2.04 -6.51 -26.43
N ASN A 86 -1.91 -6.54 -27.77
CA ASN A 86 -2.55 -7.56 -28.57
C ASN A 86 -1.63 -8.77 -28.69
N LEU A 87 -2.19 -9.93 -28.47
CA LEU A 87 -1.49 -11.22 -28.59
C LEU A 87 -2.18 -12.10 -29.63
N TYR A 88 -1.44 -13.02 -30.20
CA TYR A 88 -1.98 -14.00 -31.18
C TYR A 88 -2.75 -13.33 -32.32
N ASP A 89 -2.08 -12.37 -32.99
CA ASP A 89 -2.64 -11.62 -34.13
C ASP A 89 -3.92 -10.83 -33.77
N GLY A 90 -4.02 -10.41 -32.52
CA GLY A 90 -5.16 -9.62 -32.06
C GLY A 90 -6.33 -10.43 -31.52
N ASN A 91 -6.20 -11.76 -31.45
CA ASN A 91 -7.27 -12.61 -30.95
C ASN A 91 -7.42 -12.53 -29.43
N ILE A 92 -6.36 -12.16 -28.73
CA ILE A 92 -6.35 -12.02 -27.28
C ILE A 92 -5.77 -10.66 -26.94
N GLN A 93 -6.43 -9.94 -26.05
CA GLN A 93 -5.90 -8.71 -25.48
C GLN A 93 -5.37 -8.98 -24.08
N LYS A 94 -4.14 -8.55 -23.83
CA LYS A 94 -3.59 -8.48 -22.50
C LYS A 94 -3.87 -7.09 -21.95
N ILE A 95 -4.68 -7.00 -20.90
CA ILE A 95 -5.07 -5.74 -20.31
C ILE A 95 -4.29 -5.57 -19.00
N THR A 96 -3.56 -4.49 -18.89
CA THR A 96 -2.77 -4.17 -17.70
C THR A 96 -3.30 -2.89 -17.08
N VAL A 97 -3.74 -2.96 -15.82
CA VAL A 97 -4.14 -1.80 -15.05
C VAL A 97 -3.05 -1.51 -14.03
N THR A 98 -2.44 -0.34 -14.12
CA THR A 98 -1.40 0.10 -13.20
C THR A 98 -1.96 1.23 -12.36
N VAL A 99 -1.90 1.08 -11.04
CA VAL A 99 -2.34 2.11 -10.11
C VAL A 99 -1.12 2.77 -9.47
N THR A 100 -1.06 4.09 -9.54
CA THR A 100 0.00 4.88 -8.93
C THR A 100 -0.59 5.82 -7.89
N HIS A 101 0.18 6.10 -6.86
CA HIS A 101 -0.17 7.05 -5.80
C HIS A 101 1.03 7.98 -5.59
N ASN A 102 0.84 9.27 -5.82
CA ASN A 102 1.90 10.28 -5.74
C ASN A 102 3.13 9.90 -6.58
N ALA A 103 2.90 9.51 -7.84
CA ALA A 103 3.90 9.10 -8.83
C ALA A 103 4.64 7.79 -8.48
N LYS A 104 4.17 7.03 -7.50
CA LYS A 104 4.74 5.74 -7.12
C LYS A 104 3.78 4.62 -7.48
N GLN A 105 4.28 3.60 -8.17
CA GLN A 105 3.46 2.44 -8.51
C GLN A 105 3.09 1.68 -7.24
N VAL A 106 1.79 1.50 -7.02
CA VAL A 106 1.25 0.79 -5.85
C VAL A 106 0.84 -0.63 -6.21
N THR A 107 0.18 -0.79 -7.35
CA THR A 107 -0.36 -2.08 -7.77
C THR A 107 -0.40 -2.17 -9.29
N LYS A 108 -0.27 -3.40 -9.80
CA LYS A 108 -0.38 -3.71 -11.22
C LYS A 108 -1.19 -4.99 -11.34
N LEU A 109 -2.28 -4.94 -12.10
CA LEU A 109 -3.16 -6.08 -12.34
C LEU A 109 -3.21 -6.36 -13.84
N GLU A 110 -3.05 -7.63 -14.20
CA GLU A 110 -3.09 -8.06 -15.59
C GLU A 110 -4.21 -9.07 -15.79
N SER A 111 -4.88 -8.98 -16.93
CA SER A 111 -5.90 -9.94 -17.31
C SER A 111 -5.94 -10.08 -18.82
N TYR A 112 -6.66 -11.06 -19.31
CA TYR A 112 -6.77 -11.34 -20.74
C TYR A 112 -8.23 -11.28 -21.16
N LYS A 113 -8.46 -10.68 -22.32
CA LYS A 113 -9.78 -10.60 -22.92
C LYS A 113 -9.73 -11.20 -24.32
N VAL A 114 -10.60 -12.19 -24.55
CA VAL A 114 -10.68 -12.89 -25.83
C VAL A 114 -11.70 -12.20 -26.71
N ILE A 115 -11.38 -12.05 -27.98
CA ILE A 115 -12.32 -11.53 -28.96
C ILE A 115 -13.39 -12.57 -29.22
N ARG A 116 -14.65 -12.15 -29.04
CA ARG A 116 -15.82 -13.00 -29.34
C ARG A 116 -16.81 -12.24 -30.17
#